data_6e26b6c772097922d6d4b723fa11012b
#
_entry.id   6e26b6c772097922d6d4b723fa11012b
#
_cell.length_a   1.000
_cell.length_b   1.000
_cell.length_c   1.000
_cell.angle_alpha   90.00
_cell.angle_beta   90.00
_cell.angle_gamma   90.00
#
_symmetry.space_group_name_H-M   'P 1'
#
loop_
_entity.id
_entity.type
_entity.pdbx_description
1 polymer ?
#
loop_
_entity_poly.entity_id
_entity_poly.type
_entity_poly.pdbx_seq_one_letter_code
_entity_poly.pdbx_strand_id
1 'polypeptide(L)'
;MIRQDILNGELAPGQKLVVADLKNRYNVGASPIREALVQLSWSKYVKLEPQKGCWVAPVSKKELNDLYESLRVVSSVLLKKAISAGDETWELDVLTSYHKLSRVQHVSEEFDCVEWEERHQQFHVALLEGADSENMFSFFEDLINQVKRYRFLAMSAQSASEELFNIDEHEMIMKLVLSKNVEQATELLDQHLLGSMKRIEEVIEAA
;
A
#
# COMPACT_ATOMS: atom_id res chain seq x y z
N MET A 1 8.32 -13.80 -5.54
CA MET A 1 7.72 -15.09 -5.15
C MET A 1 7.19 -15.02 -3.71
N ILE A 2 7.98 -15.17 -2.63
CA ILE A 2 7.48 -15.18 -1.23
C ILE A 2 6.60 -13.97 -0.90
N ARG A 3 7.04 -12.74 -1.27
CA ARG A 3 6.25 -11.51 -1.08
C ARG A 3 4.88 -11.60 -1.74
N GLN A 4 4.83 -12.10 -2.98
CA GLN A 4 3.58 -12.22 -3.72
C GLN A 4 2.63 -13.22 -3.07
N ASP A 5 3.14 -14.36 -2.63
CA ASP A 5 2.34 -15.37 -1.94
C ASP A 5 1.78 -14.87 -0.59
N ILE A 6 2.53 -13.99 0.10
CA ILE A 6 2.03 -13.30 1.30
C ILE A 6 0.90 -12.33 0.93
N LEU A 7 1.08 -11.53 -0.12
CA LEU A 7 0.07 -10.58 -0.58
C LEU A 7 -1.20 -11.29 -1.07
N ASN A 8 -1.06 -12.39 -1.81
CA ASN A 8 -2.20 -13.16 -2.32
C ASN A 8 -2.87 -14.04 -1.24
N GLY A 9 -2.37 -14.03 0.00
CA GLY A 9 -2.91 -14.86 1.08
C GLY A 9 -2.53 -16.34 1.04
N GLU A 10 -1.73 -16.78 0.07
CA GLU A 10 -1.23 -18.16 -0.03
C GLU A 10 -0.28 -18.53 1.12
N LEU A 11 0.38 -17.54 1.69
CA LEU A 11 1.08 -17.58 2.95
C LEU A 11 0.32 -16.70 3.94
N ALA A 12 -0.49 -17.30 4.78
CA ALA A 12 -1.45 -16.61 5.65
C ALA A 12 -0.75 -15.76 6.74
N PRO A 13 -1.36 -14.65 7.19
CA PRO A 13 -0.88 -13.88 8.34
C PRO A 13 -0.65 -14.77 9.56
N GLY A 14 0.50 -14.60 10.23
CA GLY A 14 0.90 -15.42 11.38
C GLY A 14 1.38 -16.84 11.04
N GLN A 15 1.34 -17.27 9.78
CA GLN A 15 1.84 -18.58 9.36
C GLN A 15 3.35 -18.68 9.59
N LYS A 16 3.79 -19.81 10.15
CA LYS A 16 5.22 -20.11 10.30
C LYS A 16 5.86 -20.41 8.94
N LEU A 17 6.97 -19.77 8.66
CA LEU A 17 7.74 -19.94 7.44
C LEU A 17 8.93 -20.86 7.70
N VAL A 18 8.86 -22.09 7.20
CA VAL A 18 9.91 -23.10 7.36
C VAL A 18 10.77 -23.11 6.10
N VAL A 19 12.08 -22.89 6.27
CA VAL A 19 13.03 -22.79 5.13
C VAL A 19 13.01 -24.05 4.26
N ALA A 20 12.83 -25.24 4.85
CA ALA A 20 12.77 -26.49 4.10
C ALA A 20 11.54 -26.54 3.16
N ASP A 21 10.38 -26.09 3.65
CA ASP A 21 9.14 -26.07 2.88
C ASP A 21 9.23 -25.06 1.74
N LEU A 22 9.74 -23.85 2.03
CA LEU A 22 9.94 -22.81 1.02
C LEU A 22 10.94 -23.21 -0.07
N LYS A 23 12.01 -23.93 0.31
CA LYS A 23 12.94 -24.52 -0.68
C LYS A 23 12.21 -25.43 -1.67
N ASN A 24 11.36 -26.31 -1.16
CA ASN A 24 10.61 -27.25 -1.97
C ASN A 24 9.57 -26.52 -2.84
N ARG A 25 8.84 -25.56 -2.23
CA ARG A 25 7.82 -24.78 -2.93
C ARG A 25 8.39 -23.96 -4.10
N TYR A 26 9.55 -23.34 -3.91
CA TYR A 26 10.13 -22.41 -4.91
C TYR A 26 11.29 -23.04 -5.72
N ASN A 27 11.67 -24.27 -5.42
CA ASN A 27 12.80 -24.96 -6.06
C ASN A 27 14.11 -24.16 -6.04
N VAL A 28 14.46 -23.59 -4.88
CA VAL A 28 15.67 -22.76 -4.67
C VAL A 28 16.44 -23.23 -3.43
N GLY A 29 17.72 -22.84 -3.33
CA GLY A 29 18.58 -23.17 -2.19
C GLY A 29 18.14 -22.51 -0.88
N ALA A 30 18.67 -23.01 0.26
CA ALA A 30 18.35 -22.45 1.58
C ALA A 30 18.90 -21.03 1.80
N SER A 31 20.05 -20.68 1.20
CA SER A 31 20.68 -19.37 1.36
C SER A 31 19.80 -18.24 0.77
N PRO A 32 19.40 -18.31 -0.52
CA PRO A 32 18.52 -17.30 -1.09
C PRO A 32 17.16 -17.20 -0.37
N ILE A 33 16.62 -18.30 0.18
CA ILE A 33 15.39 -18.22 1.00
C ILE A 33 15.64 -17.41 2.27
N ARG A 34 16.73 -17.68 3.01
CA ARG A 34 17.05 -16.93 4.24
C ARG A 34 17.28 -15.44 3.95
N GLU A 35 18.01 -15.12 2.89
CA GLU A 35 18.25 -13.74 2.48
C GLU A 35 16.94 -13.01 2.14
N ALA A 36 16.06 -13.66 1.38
CA ALA A 36 14.74 -13.12 1.07
C ALA A 36 13.89 -12.88 2.33
N LEU A 37 13.90 -13.82 3.30
CA LEU A 37 13.18 -13.66 4.56
C LEU A 37 13.74 -12.50 5.40
N VAL A 38 15.05 -12.28 5.40
CA VAL A 38 15.67 -11.12 6.07
C VAL A 38 15.22 -9.83 5.40
N GLN A 39 15.27 -9.72 4.07
CA GLN A 39 14.80 -8.54 3.34
C GLN A 39 13.31 -8.26 3.59
N LEU A 40 12.48 -9.32 3.59
CA LEU A 40 11.05 -9.20 3.87
C LEU A 40 10.77 -8.81 5.32
N SER A 41 11.69 -9.10 6.26
CA SER A 41 11.54 -8.65 7.65
C SER A 41 11.79 -7.15 7.81
N TRP A 42 12.69 -6.57 7.01
CA TRP A 42 12.87 -5.11 6.98
C TRP A 42 11.64 -4.37 6.46
N SER A 43 10.99 -4.93 5.45
CA SER A 43 9.74 -4.39 4.90
C SER A 43 8.48 -4.81 5.69
N LYS A 44 8.64 -5.41 6.87
CA LYS A 44 7.54 -5.84 7.77
C LYS A 44 6.54 -6.85 7.19
N TYR A 45 6.86 -7.53 6.09
CA TYR A 45 6.06 -8.66 5.59
C TYR A 45 6.24 -9.92 6.41
N VAL A 46 7.39 -10.05 7.07
CA VAL A 46 7.80 -11.22 7.83
C VAL A 46 8.33 -10.80 9.18
N LYS A 47 7.99 -11.55 10.23
CA LYS A 47 8.52 -11.40 11.58
C LYS A 47 9.60 -12.46 11.83
N LEU A 48 10.84 -12.01 12.03
CA LEU A 48 11.94 -12.88 12.47
C LEU A 48 12.05 -12.83 13.99
N GLU A 49 12.00 -13.98 14.64
CA GLU A 49 12.31 -14.10 16.06
C GLU A 49 13.61 -14.91 16.22
N PRO A 50 14.67 -14.32 16.78
CA PRO A 50 15.94 -15.01 16.97
C PRO A 50 15.74 -16.36 17.68
N GLN A 51 16.34 -17.41 17.12
CA GLN A 51 16.29 -18.79 17.62
C GLN A 51 14.92 -19.48 17.60
N LYS A 52 13.84 -18.77 17.32
CA LYS A 52 12.49 -19.34 17.29
C LYS A 52 11.99 -19.60 15.86
N GLY A 53 12.36 -18.73 14.92
CA GLY A 53 12.00 -18.92 13.50
C GLY A 53 11.50 -17.65 12.82
N CYS A 54 10.70 -17.86 11.79
CA CYS A 54 10.19 -16.84 10.92
C CYS A 54 8.69 -17.07 10.69
N TRP A 55 7.90 -16.00 10.67
CA TRP A 55 6.46 -16.02 10.43
C TRP A 55 6.06 -14.93 9.46
N VAL A 56 5.00 -15.16 8.71
CA VAL A 56 4.29 -14.05 8.04
C VAL A 56 3.86 -13.07 9.12
N ALA A 57 4.07 -11.79 8.90
CA ALA A 57 3.67 -10.78 9.87
C ALA A 57 2.15 -10.87 10.14
N PRO A 58 1.72 -10.91 11.40
CA PRO A 58 0.30 -10.93 11.73
C PRO A 58 -0.37 -9.63 11.29
N VAL A 59 -1.68 -9.64 11.23
CA VAL A 59 -2.50 -8.44 11.03
C VAL A 59 -3.24 -8.13 12.32
N SER A 60 -3.44 -6.85 12.61
CA SER A 60 -4.24 -6.41 13.74
C SER A 60 -4.83 -5.03 13.49
N LYS A 61 -6.03 -4.80 14.03
CA LYS A 61 -6.69 -3.49 14.04
C LYS A 61 -5.80 -2.40 14.65
N LYS A 62 -5.10 -2.71 15.75
CA LYS A 62 -4.21 -1.75 16.41
C LYS A 62 -3.07 -1.30 15.49
N GLU A 63 -2.41 -2.25 14.81
CA GLU A 63 -1.34 -1.93 13.86
C GLU A 63 -1.87 -1.17 12.65
N LEU A 64 -3.04 -1.57 12.12
CA LEU A 64 -3.69 -0.88 11.00
C LEU A 64 -3.95 0.60 11.33
N ASN A 65 -4.53 0.88 12.51
CA ASN A 65 -4.82 2.24 12.95
C ASN A 65 -3.54 3.06 13.10
N ASP A 66 -2.50 2.51 13.74
CA ASP A 66 -1.21 3.17 13.94
C ASP A 66 -0.52 3.50 12.61
N LEU A 67 -0.55 2.55 11.65
CA LEU A 67 -0.01 2.77 10.31
C LEU A 67 -0.75 3.90 9.57
N TYR A 68 -2.09 3.89 9.59
CA TYR A 68 -2.87 4.93 8.91
C TYR A 68 -2.78 6.28 9.60
N GLU A 69 -2.71 6.35 10.92
CA GLU A 69 -2.46 7.60 11.64
C GLU A 69 -1.13 8.22 11.20
N SER A 70 -0.06 7.41 11.18
CA SER A 70 1.26 7.85 10.70
C SER A 70 1.23 8.26 9.23
N LEU A 71 0.59 7.46 8.37
CA LEU A 71 0.48 7.71 6.94
C LEU A 71 -0.24 9.02 6.65
N ARG A 72 -1.35 9.31 7.34
CA ARG A 72 -2.12 10.54 7.19
C ARG A 72 -1.29 11.78 7.52
N VAL A 73 -0.56 11.75 8.64
CA VAL A 73 0.30 12.86 9.07
C VAL A 73 1.40 13.12 8.05
N VAL A 74 2.12 12.09 7.64
CA VAL A 74 3.25 12.23 6.69
C VAL A 74 2.75 12.67 5.31
N SER A 75 1.67 12.07 4.80
CA SER A 75 1.08 12.42 3.51
C SER A 75 0.58 13.86 3.48
N SER A 76 -0.04 14.35 4.56
CA SER A 76 -0.49 15.75 4.67
C SER A 76 0.67 16.73 4.54
N VAL A 77 1.79 16.46 5.21
CA VAL A 77 2.98 17.33 5.14
C VAL A 77 3.62 17.28 3.77
N LEU A 78 3.80 16.07 3.21
CA LEU A 78 4.39 15.89 1.88
C LEU A 78 3.54 16.54 0.79
N LEU A 79 2.20 16.37 0.82
CA LEU A 79 1.31 16.95 -0.17
C LEU A 79 1.36 18.48 -0.18
N LYS A 80 1.36 19.10 0.99
CA LYS A 80 1.53 20.58 1.10
C LYS A 80 2.83 21.06 0.46
N LYS A 81 3.92 20.33 0.71
CA LYS A 81 5.22 20.65 0.12
C LYS A 81 5.22 20.42 -1.39
N ALA A 82 4.67 19.28 -1.86
CA ALA A 82 4.60 18.94 -3.27
C ALA A 82 3.79 19.97 -4.07
N ILE A 83 2.63 20.39 -3.59
CA ILE A 83 1.81 21.42 -4.26
C ILE A 83 2.55 22.76 -4.31
N SER A 84 3.33 23.10 -3.27
CA SER A 84 4.06 24.36 -3.20
C SER A 84 5.33 24.39 -4.02
N ALA A 85 6.03 23.27 -4.18
CA ALA A 85 7.33 23.17 -4.83
C ALA A 85 7.28 22.48 -6.22
N GLY A 86 6.24 21.68 -6.49
CA GLY A 86 6.12 20.89 -7.69
C GLY A 86 6.03 21.72 -8.97
N ASP A 87 6.79 21.31 -9.95
CA ASP A 87 6.89 21.90 -11.29
C ASP A 87 5.91 21.23 -12.29
N GLU A 88 5.97 21.67 -13.55
CA GLU A 88 5.15 21.12 -14.64
C GLU A 88 5.41 19.62 -14.87
N THR A 89 6.62 19.15 -14.67
CA THR A 89 6.96 17.72 -14.80
C THR A 89 6.22 16.90 -13.74
N TRP A 90 6.26 17.33 -12.50
CA TRP A 90 5.50 16.70 -11.42
C TRP A 90 3.99 16.71 -11.69
N GLU A 91 3.43 17.82 -12.21
CA GLU A 91 1.99 17.88 -12.55
C GLU A 91 1.61 16.86 -13.63
N LEU A 92 2.47 16.68 -14.62
CA LEU A 92 2.31 15.67 -15.66
C LEU A 92 2.39 14.23 -15.11
N ASP A 93 3.29 13.98 -14.16
CA ASP A 93 3.42 12.69 -13.50
C ASP A 93 2.18 12.35 -12.67
N VAL A 94 1.62 13.32 -11.93
CA VAL A 94 0.35 13.17 -11.21
C VAL A 94 -0.79 12.84 -12.18
N LEU A 95 -0.93 13.59 -13.27
CA LEU A 95 -1.97 13.36 -14.28
C LEU A 95 -1.83 11.99 -14.94
N THR A 96 -0.61 11.62 -15.31
CA THR A 96 -0.32 10.34 -15.97
C THR A 96 -0.58 9.15 -15.05
N SER A 97 -0.19 9.24 -13.78
CA SER A 97 -0.42 8.18 -12.79
C SER A 97 -1.91 7.98 -12.52
N TYR A 98 -2.68 9.06 -12.39
CA TYR A 98 -4.14 8.98 -12.30
C TYR A 98 -4.76 8.35 -13.57
N HIS A 99 -4.33 8.79 -14.77
CA HIS A 99 -4.83 8.21 -16.02
C HIS A 99 -4.59 6.70 -16.09
N LYS A 100 -3.41 6.22 -15.69
CA LYS A 100 -3.11 4.78 -15.63
C LYS A 100 -4.01 4.05 -14.65
N LEU A 101 -4.25 4.63 -13.47
CA LEU A 101 -5.14 4.06 -12.46
C LEU A 101 -6.58 3.97 -12.97
N SER A 102 -7.11 5.04 -13.59
CA SER A 102 -8.49 5.10 -14.09
C SER A 102 -8.76 4.11 -15.23
N ARG A 103 -7.73 3.52 -15.84
CA ARG A 103 -7.88 2.51 -16.91
C ARG A 103 -8.08 1.09 -16.38
N VAL A 104 -7.85 0.84 -15.09
CA VAL A 104 -8.11 -0.48 -14.47
C VAL A 104 -9.57 -0.55 -14.07
N GLN A 105 -10.34 -1.38 -14.78
CA GLN A 105 -11.77 -1.55 -14.54
C GLN A 105 -12.01 -2.71 -13.58
N HIS A 106 -12.52 -2.43 -12.39
CA HIS A 106 -12.83 -3.45 -11.38
C HIS A 106 -14.11 -4.26 -11.65
N VAL A 107 -14.88 -3.88 -12.67
CA VAL A 107 -16.16 -4.52 -13.02
C VAL A 107 -15.99 -5.61 -14.11
N SER A 108 -14.79 -5.83 -14.63
CA SER A 108 -14.53 -6.85 -15.64
C SER A 108 -14.21 -8.21 -15.03
N GLU A 109 -14.55 -9.31 -15.71
CA GLU A 109 -14.14 -10.67 -15.34
C GLU A 109 -12.60 -10.85 -15.31
N GLU A 110 -11.87 -9.92 -15.94
CA GLU A 110 -10.41 -9.87 -16.02
C GLU A 110 -9.79 -8.91 -15.00
N PHE A 111 -10.53 -8.48 -13.96
CA PHE A 111 -9.99 -7.54 -12.97
C PHE A 111 -8.79 -8.14 -12.21
N ASP A 112 -7.66 -7.46 -12.33
CA ASP A 112 -6.43 -7.79 -11.61
C ASP A 112 -6.23 -6.84 -10.42
N CYS A 113 -6.51 -7.34 -9.22
CA CYS A 113 -6.33 -6.57 -7.98
C CYS A 113 -4.85 -6.22 -7.72
N VAL A 114 -3.90 -7.00 -8.25
CA VAL A 114 -2.47 -6.70 -8.14
C VAL A 114 -2.12 -5.49 -9.00
N GLU A 115 -2.58 -5.48 -10.26
CA GLU A 115 -2.36 -4.35 -11.16
C GLU A 115 -3.05 -3.09 -10.62
N TRP A 116 -4.27 -3.21 -10.10
CA TRP A 116 -5.00 -2.08 -9.53
C TRP A 116 -4.22 -1.48 -8.34
N GLU A 117 -3.79 -2.29 -7.40
CA GLU A 117 -3.03 -1.82 -6.22
C GLU A 117 -1.68 -1.21 -6.60
N GLU A 118 -1.00 -1.75 -7.60
CA GLU A 118 0.25 -1.17 -8.08
C GLU A 118 0.04 0.23 -8.68
N ARG A 119 -0.99 0.43 -9.51
CA ARG A 119 -1.32 1.73 -10.09
C ARG A 119 -1.87 2.71 -9.06
N HIS A 120 -2.66 2.22 -8.11
CA HIS A 120 -3.15 3.00 -6.99
C HIS A 120 -1.98 3.51 -6.12
N GLN A 121 -1.03 2.64 -5.77
CA GLN A 121 0.17 3.05 -5.05
C GLN A 121 0.99 4.06 -5.84
N GLN A 122 1.18 3.85 -7.16
CA GLN A 122 1.90 4.79 -8.03
C GLN A 122 1.25 6.17 -8.06
N PHE A 123 -0.07 6.25 -8.04
CA PHE A 123 -0.78 7.53 -7.95
C PHE A 123 -0.47 8.26 -6.64
N HIS A 124 -0.56 7.58 -5.50
CA HIS A 124 -0.23 8.20 -4.20
C HIS A 124 1.24 8.60 -4.08
N VAL A 125 2.16 7.84 -4.66
CA VAL A 125 3.58 8.19 -4.78
C VAL A 125 3.75 9.47 -5.60
N ALA A 126 3.17 9.53 -6.80
CA ALA A 126 3.28 10.69 -7.69
C ALA A 126 2.73 11.98 -7.05
N LEU A 127 1.64 11.90 -6.28
CA LEU A 127 1.09 13.05 -5.55
C LEU A 127 2.11 13.70 -4.60
N LEU A 128 3.01 12.91 -4.00
CA LEU A 128 3.87 13.34 -2.91
C LEU A 128 5.33 13.53 -3.31
N GLU A 129 5.73 13.01 -4.47
CA GLU A 129 7.14 13.00 -4.93
C GLU A 129 7.69 14.42 -5.17
N GLY A 130 6.82 15.37 -5.55
CA GLY A 130 7.20 16.79 -5.70
C GLY A 130 7.57 17.52 -4.39
N ALA A 131 7.53 16.83 -3.24
CA ALA A 131 7.79 17.46 -1.94
C ALA A 131 9.26 17.80 -1.66
N ASP A 132 10.21 17.34 -2.47
CA ASP A 132 11.66 17.53 -2.28
C ASP A 132 12.11 17.23 -0.83
N SER A 133 11.78 16.02 -0.34
CA SER A 133 12.03 15.62 1.05
C SER A 133 12.31 14.13 1.16
N GLU A 134 13.53 13.70 0.78
CA GLU A 134 13.94 12.29 0.70
C GLU A 134 13.62 11.49 1.98
N ASN A 135 13.97 12.02 3.16
CA ASN A 135 13.76 11.29 4.41
C ASN A 135 12.28 11.07 4.74
N MET A 136 11.45 12.10 4.55
CA MET A 136 10.01 11.99 4.75
C MET A 136 9.37 11.07 3.72
N PHE A 137 9.82 11.15 2.48
CA PHE A 137 9.32 10.34 1.39
C PHE A 137 9.69 8.86 1.59
N SER A 138 10.92 8.56 2.01
CA SER A 138 11.32 7.20 2.39
C SER A 138 10.47 6.64 3.54
N PHE A 139 10.14 7.45 4.54
CA PHE A 139 9.25 7.05 5.62
C PHE A 139 7.82 6.79 5.12
N PHE A 140 7.32 7.61 4.22
CA PHE A 140 6.03 7.37 3.54
C PHE A 140 6.01 6.05 2.78
N GLU A 141 7.07 5.77 1.99
CA GLU A 141 7.19 4.51 1.25
C GLU A 141 7.19 3.28 2.17
N ASP A 142 7.86 3.35 3.30
CA ASP A 142 7.86 2.29 4.30
C ASP A 142 6.45 2.06 4.89
N LEU A 143 5.69 3.12 5.15
CA LEU A 143 4.32 3.04 5.65
C LEU A 143 3.37 2.46 4.61
N ILE A 144 3.39 2.96 3.38
CA ILE A 144 2.48 2.50 2.32
C ILE A 144 2.75 1.04 1.93
N ASN A 145 4.01 0.60 1.98
CA ASN A 145 4.38 -0.79 1.79
C ASN A 145 3.84 -1.72 2.89
N GLN A 146 3.76 -1.25 4.14
CA GLN A 146 3.16 -2.01 5.21
C GLN A 146 1.63 -2.06 5.10
N VAL A 147 1.00 -0.94 4.74
CA VAL A 147 -0.46 -0.84 4.49
C VAL A 147 -0.88 -1.73 3.32
N LYS A 148 -0.05 -1.88 2.30
CA LYS A 148 -0.32 -2.72 1.12
C LYS A 148 -0.74 -4.14 1.49
N ARG A 149 -0.15 -4.74 2.52
CA ARG A 149 -0.51 -6.07 3.02
C ARG A 149 -1.97 -6.13 3.50
N TYR A 150 -2.42 -5.09 4.21
CA TYR A 150 -3.79 -4.98 4.70
C TYR A 150 -4.79 -4.76 3.56
N ARG A 151 -4.40 -3.95 2.57
CA ARG A 151 -5.23 -3.69 1.38
C ARG A 151 -5.44 -4.97 0.56
N PHE A 152 -4.38 -5.74 0.31
CA PHE A 152 -4.50 -7.02 -0.41
C PHE A 152 -5.41 -8.00 0.32
N LEU A 153 -5.31 -8.11 1.65
CA LEU A 153 -6.22 -8.92 2.45
C LEU A 153 -7.67 -8.49 2.26
N ALA A 154 -7.95 -7.19 2.32
CA ALA A 154 -9.29 -6.67 2.15
C ALA A 154 -9.82 -6.87 0.72
N MET A 155 -8.98 -6.67 -0.31
CA MET A 155 -9.37 -6.87 -1.71
C MET A 155 -9.60 -8.34 -2.07
N SER A 156 -8.90 -9.26 -1.40
CA SER A 156 -9.01 -10.72 -1.63
C SER A 156 -10.17 -11.35 -0.87
N ALA A 157 -10.81 -10.63 0.06
CA ALA A 157 -11.92 -11.12 0.82
C ALA A 157 -13.19 -11.19 -0.05
N GLN A 158 -14.04 -12.22 0.16
CA GLN A 158 -15.33 -12.34 -0.53
C GLN A 158 -16.30 -11.19 -0.21
N SER A 159 -16.07 -10.50 0.92
CA SER A 159 -16.81 -9.32 1.36
C SER A 159 -16.23 -7.99 0.87
N ALA A 160 -15.23 -8.02 -0.04
CA ALA A 160 -14.65 -6.80 -0.57
C ALA A 160 -15.72 -5.92 -1.23
N SER A 161 -15.88 -4.69 -0.72
CA SER A 161 -16.85 -3.75 -1.28
C SER A 161 -16.27 -3.05 -2.51
N GLU A 162 -17.14 -2.68 -3.46
CA GLU A 162 -16.75 -1.85 -4.63
C GLU A 162 -16.12 -0.52 -4.20
N GLU A 163 -16.44 -0.03 -3.02
CA GLU A 163 -15.87 1.19 -2.46
C GLU A 163 -14.36 1.14 -2.22
N LEU A 164 -13.77 -0.08 -2.09
CA LEU A 164 -12.30 -0.23 -2.03
C LEU A 164 -11.61 0.18 -3.33
N PHE A 165 -12.35 0.17 -4.45
CA PHE A 165 -11.86 0.46 -5.78
C PHE A 165 -12.39 1.78 -6.34
N ASN A 166 -12.99 2.63 -5.47
CA ASN A 166 -13.57 3.89 -5.90
C ASN A 166 -12.50 4.85 -6.45
N ILE A 167 -12.66 5.23 -7.72
CA ILE A 167 -11.74 6.10 -8.44
C ILE A 167 -12.13 7.59 -8.32
N ASP A 168 -13.37 7.91 -7.98
CA ASP A 168 -13.89 9.27 -8.00
C ASP A 168 -13.18 10.17 -6.99
N GLU A 169 -12.87 9.65 -5.79
CA GLU A 169 -12.10 10.38 -4.79
C GLU A 169 -10.69 10.71 -5.30
N HIS A 170 -10.05 9.80 -6.04
CA HIS A 170 -8.72 10.01 -6.61
C HIS A 170 -8.75 11.10 -7.71
N GLU A 171 -9.82 11.14 -8.53
CA GLU A 171 -10.02 12.20 -9.51
C GLU A 171 -10.14 13.56 -8.85
N MET A 172 -10.91 13.65 -7.78
CA MET A 172 -11.11 14.90 -7.04
C MET A 172 -9.79 15.36 -6.39
N ILE A 173 -9.03 14.45 -5.77
CA ILE A 173 -7.70 14.77 -5.20
C ILE A 173 -6.78 15.31 -6.29
N MET A 174 -6.66 14.62 -7.44
CA MET A 174 -5.84 15.07 -8.56
C MET A 174 -6.24 16.49 -9.02
N LYS A 175 -7.53 16.76 -9.22
CA LYS A 175 -8.03 18.08 -9.66
C LYS A 175 -7.66 19.19 -8.67
N LEU A 176 -7.80 18.94 -7.37
CA LEU A 176 -7.44 19.89 -6.33
C LEU A 176 -5.94 20.15 -6.28
N VAL A 177 -5.14 19.12 -6.45
CA VAL A 177 -3.68 19.20 -6.50
C VAL A 177 -3.22 20.04 -7.70
N LEU A 178 -3.71 19.75 -8.90
CA LEU A 178 -3.36 20.47 -10.12
C LEU A 178 -3.86 21.92 -10.11
N SER A 179 -4.97 22.21 -9.41
CA SER A 179 -5.45 23.59 -9.20
C SER A 179 -4.72 24.32 -8.07
N LYS A 180 -3.68 23.70 -7.45
CA LYS A 180 -2.90 24.22 -6.34
C LYS A 180 -3.74 24.60 -5.11
N ASN A 181 -4.89 23.95 -4.92
CA ASN A 181 -5.75 24.16 -3.74
C ASN A 181 -5.26 23.32 -2.55
N VAL A 182 -4.24 23.81 -1.87
CA VAL A 182 -3.51 23.09 -0.81
C VAL A 182 -4.44 22.63 0.32
N GLU A 183 -5.33 23.48 0.80
CA GLU A 183 -6.18 23.18 1.95
C GLU A 183 -7.17 22.06 1.63
N GLN A 184 -7.94 22.22 0.55
CA GLN A 184 -8.94 21.23 0.17
C GLN A 184 -8.30 19.92 -0.29
N ALA A 185 -7.17 19.96 -1.02
CA ALA A 185 -6.44 18.76 -1.43
C ALA A 185 -5.97 17.96 -0.21
N THR A 186 -5.43 18.63 0.80
CA THR A 186 -4.93 17.99 2.01
C THR A 186 -6.06 17.39 2.85
N GLU A 187 -7.16 18.14 3.00
CA GLU A 187 -8.33 17.65 3.72
C GLU A 187 -8.96 16.43 3.04
N LEU A 188 -9.12 16.49 1.72
CA LEU A 188 -9.69 15.37 0.96
C LEU A 188 -8.78 14.12 1.00
N LEU A 189 -7.47 14.29 0.89
CA LEU A 189 -6.52 13.17 1.03
C LEU A 189 -6.61 12.53 2.42
N ASP A 190 -6.73 13.34 3.47
CA ASP A 190 -6.87 12.86 4.85
C ASP A 190 -8.17 12.06 5.03
N GLN A 191 -9.29 12.56 4.52
CA GLN A 191 -10.59 11.87 4.54
C GLN A 191 -10.56 10.57 3.74
N HIS A 192 -9.93 10.57 2.56
CA HIS A 192 -9.73 9.41 1.71
C HIS A 192 -8.96 8.29 2.44
N LEU A 193 -7.83 8.64 3.07
CA LEU A 193 -7.02 7.67 3.83
C LEU A 193 -7.79 7.13 5.05
N LEU A 194 -8.53 7.98 5.77
CA LEU A 194 -9.37 7.57 6.88
C LEU A 194 -10.50 6.63 6.43
N GLY A 195 -11.14 6.94 5.32
CA GLY A 195 -12.17 6.09 4.71
C GLY A 195 -11.61 4.73 4.29
N SER A 196 -10.45 4.71 3.64
CA SER A 196 -9.75 3.47 3.25
C SER A 196 -9.43 2.60 4.46
N MET A 197 -8.92 3.19 5.56
CA MET A 197 -8.65 2.47 6.81
C MET A 197 -9.90 1.78 7.36
N LYS A 198 -11.02 2.50 7.44
CA LYS A 198 -12.28 1.97 7.97
C LYS A 198 -12.81 0.80 7.15
N ARG A 199 -12.79 0.93 5.81
CA ARG A 199 -13.20 -0.16 4.90
C ARG A 199 -12.36 -1.42 5.07
N ILE A 200 -11.04 -1.26 5.24
CA ILE A 200 -10.14 -2.39 5.51
C ILE A 200 -10.43 -3.02 6.88
N GLU A 201 -10.67 -2.19 7.91
CA GLU A 201 -10.97 -2.63 9.27
C GLU A 201 -12.24 -3.50 9.31
N GLU A 202 -13.31 -3.08 8.63
CA GLU A 202 -14.56 -3.81 8.50
C GLU A 202 -14.37 -5.21 7.90
N VAL A 203 -13.54 -5.31 6.86
CA VAL A 203 -13.24 -6.61 6.23
C VAL A 203 -12.42 -7.51 7.16
N ILE A 204 -11.45 -6.97 7.89
CA ILE A 204 -10.63 -7.75 8.83
C ILE A 204 -11.46 -8.24 10.03
N GLU A 205 -12.45 -7.47 10.49
CA GLU A 205 -13.35 -7.87 11.60
C GLU A 205 -14.35 -8.94 11.17
N ALA A 206 -14.67 -9.03 9.88
CA ALA A 206 -15.63 -10.00 9.34
C ALA A 206 -14.98 -11.36 8.97
N ALA A 207 -13.64 -11.43 8.94
CA ALA A 207 -12.84 -12.61 8.55
C ALA A 207 -12.40 -13.43 9.75
#